data_dedf9a4183bb57b99362cc2729aa4259
#
_entry.id   dedf9a4183bb57b99362cc2729aa4259
#
_cell.length_a   1.000
_cell.length_b   1.000
_cell.length_c   1.000
_cell.angle_alpha   90.00
_cell.angle_beta   90.00
_cell.angle_gamma   90.00
#
_symmetry.space_group_name_H-M   'P 1'
#
loop_
_entity.id
_entity.type
_entity.pdbx_description
1 polymer ?
#
loop_
_entity_poly.entity_id
_entity_poly.type
_entity_poly.pdbx_seq_one_letter_code
_entity_poly.pdbx_strand_id
1 'polypeptide(L)'
;FQMLHSEIMTIMQERQKVNILIFDNCGFGCINNLEMNHGIGSLATEFRYTDGKKPTGDLIPVDYAKIGEGYGLKTYTCHTIEELVNALEDAKKQDKACLFDLKVLPKTMTDGYESWWDVGIATTSEKESVRKACEGVLKGREEARVY
;
A
#
# COMPACT_ATOMS: atom_id res chain seq x y z
N PHE A 1 -4.29 -0.87 7.28
CA PHE A 1 -4.66 -2.04 8.06
C PHE A 1 -3.57 -2.42 9.06
N GLN A 2 -2.32 -2.59 8.64
CA GLN A 2 -1.21 -3.00 9.52
C GLN A 2 -0.96 -2.08 10.73
N MET A 3 -1.32 -0.81 10.63
CA MET A 3 -1.09 0.13 11.73
C MET A 3 -2.13 0.03 12.84
N LEU A 4 -3.38 -0.35 12.55
CA LEU A 4 -4.48 -0.26 13.51
C LEU A 4 -5.62 -1.26 13.26
N HIS A 5 -5.30 -2.52 12.95
CA HIS A 5 -6.33 -3.54 12.73
C HIS A 5 -7.10 -3.92 14.00
N SER A 6 -6.59 -3.57 15.19
CA SER A 6 -7.25 -3.81 16.47
C SER A 6 -8.63 -3.11 16.57
N GLU A 7 -8.86 -2.04 15.80
CA GLU A 7 -10.16 -1.36 15.74
C GLU A 7 -11.28 -2.21 15.13
N ILE A 8 -10.95 -3.36 14.55
CA ILE A 8 -11.96 -4.37 14.16
C ILE A 8 -12.77 -4.81 15.38
N MET A 9 -12.17 -4.83 16.58
CA MET A 9 -12.89 -5.16 17.81
C MET A 9 -14.06 -4.18 18.05
N THR A 10 -13.89 -2.90 17.80
CA THR A 10 -14.96 -1.90 17.90
C THR A 10 -16.09 -2.21 16.91
N ILE A 11 -15.77 -2.57 15.66
CA ILE A 11 -16.75 -2.96 14.65
C ILE A 11 -17.56 -4.18 15.12
N MET A 12 -16.88 -5.18 15.69
CA MET A 12 -17.51 -6.38 16.21
C MET A 12 -18.39 -6.10 17.45
N GLN A 13 -17.88 -5.27 18.35
CA GLN A 13 -18.57 -4.88 19.58
C GLN A 13 -19.86 -4.12 19.26
N GLU A 14 -19.80 -3.19 18.31
CA GLU A 14 -20.93 -2.39 17.86
C GLU A 14 -21.81 -3.10 16.82
N ARG A 15 -21.48 -4.33 16.45
CA ARG A 15 -22.18 -5.14 15.44
C ARG A 15 -22.44 -4.41 14.13
N GLN A 16 -21.45 -3.62 13.71
CA GLN A 16 -21.58 -2.84 12.49
C GLN A 16 -21.26 -3.68 11.25
N LYS A 17 -22.08 -3.53 10.21
CA LYS A 17 -21.79 -4.11 8.90
C LYS A 17 -20.90 -3.15 8.11
N VAL A 18 -19.62 -3.49 7.99
CA VAL A 18 -18.61 -2.73 7.26
C VAL A 18 -17.89 -3.66 6.28
N ASN A 19 -17.61 -3.19 5.09
CA ASN A 19 -16.76 -3.88 4.13
C ASN A 19 -15.36 -3.26 4.17
N ILE A 20 -14.36 -4.05 4.54
CA ILE A 20 -12.95 -3.66 4.61
C ILE A 20 -12.23 -4.27 3.43
N LEU A 21 -11.78 -3.43 2.48
CA LEU A 21 -11.03 -3.87 1.30
C LEU A 21 -9.55 -3.53 1.51
N ILE A 22 -8.71 -4.55 1.54
CA ILE A 22 -7.26 -4.42 1.67
C ILE A 22 -6.63 -4.69 0.30
N PHE A 23 -6.02 -3.68 -0.29
CA PHE A 23 -5.21 -3.83 -1.50
C PHE A 23 -3.80 -4.27 -1.07
N ASP A 24 -3.61 -5.59 -0.98
CA ASP A 24 -2.35 -6.17 -0.53
C ASP A 24 -1.29 -6.10 -1.63
N ASN A 25 -0.49 -5.06 -1.58
CA ASN A 25 0.70 -4.86 -2.44
C ASN A 25 2.02 -5.21 -1.72
N CYS A 26 1.96 -5.96 -0.63
CA CYS A 26 3.10 -6.38 0.18
C CYS A 26 3.93 -5.23 0.76
N GLY A 27 3.30 -4.09 1.09
CA GLY A 27 4.02 -2.97 1.69
C GLY A 27 3.22 -1.69 1.86
N PHE A 28 3.91 -0.64 2.21
CA PHE A 28 3.40 0.73 2.22
C PHE A 28 3.60 1.36 0.84
N GLY A 29 2.84 0.90 -0.17
CA GLY A 29 3.07 1.18 -1.58
C GLY A 29 3.14 2.67 -1.93
N CYS A 30 2.29 3.50 -1.35
CA CYS A 30 2.32 4.95 -1.58
C CYS A 30 3.65 5.57 -1.13
N ILE A 31 4.12 5.23 0.06
CA ILE A 31 5.40 5.73 0.59
C ILE A 31 6.56 5.14 -0.23
N ASN A 32 6.51 3.86 -0.58
CA ASN A 32 7.52 3.24 -1.43
C ASN A 32 7.64 3.95 -2.79
N ASN A 33 6.52 4.34 -3.40
CA ASN A 33 6.50 5.08 -4.65
C ASN A 33 7.20 6.45 -4.50
N LEU A 34 6.94 7.17 -3.41
CA LEU A 34 7.63 8.43 -3.13
C LEU A 34 9.15 8.22 -2.99
N GLU A 35 9.57 7.22 -2.23
CA GLU A 35 10.99 6.88 -2.05
C GLU A 35 11.67 6.57 -3.40
N MET A 36 11.02 5.76 -4.23
CA MET A 36 11.53 5.40 -5.55
C MET A 36 11.69 6.63 -6.46
N ASN A 37 10.67 7.49 -6.53
CA ASN A 37 10.71 8.71 -7.35
C ASN A 37 11.74 9.74 -6.87
N HIS A 38 12.04 9.74 -5.56
CA HIS A 38 13.08 10.62 -5.00
C HIS A 38 14.49 9.99 -5.02
N GLY A 39 14.66 8.87 -5.71
CA GLY A 39 15.96 8.21 -5.87
C GLY A 39 16.48 7.51 -4.61
N ILE A 40 15.67 7.38 -3.55
CA ILE A 40 16.05 6.73 -2.30
C ILE A 40 16.12 5.21 -2.50
N GLY A 41 15.22 4.67 -3.30
CA GLY A 41 14.94 3.23 -3.39
C GLY A 41 14.04 2.77 -2.25
N SER A 42 13.66 1.50 -2.23
CA SER A 42 12.86 0.96 -1.12
C SER A 42 13.65 0.95 0.19
N LEU A 43 13.17 1.69 1.18
CA LEU A 43 13.76 1.74 2.52
C LEU A 43 12.73 1.30 3.55
N ALA A 44 12.68 -0.02 3.84
CA ALA A 44 11.77 -0.64 4.81
C ALA A 44 10.26 -0.39 4.56
N THR A 45 9.88 -0.07 3.34
CA THR A 45 8.49 0.16 2.92
C THR A 45 7.85 -1.03 2.22
N GLU A 46 8.64 -2.04 1.87
CA GLU A 46 8.16 -3.35 1.44
C GLU A 46 8.24 -4.34 2.60
N PHE A 47 7.26 -5.22 2.72
CA PHE A 47 7.28 -6.30 3.71
C PHE A 47 8.15 -7.44 3.19
N ARG A 48 9.44 -7.40 3.51
CA ARG A 48 10.44 -8.38 3.08
C ARG A 48 11.15 -9.02 4.25
N TYR A 49 11.54 -10.27 4.06
CA TYR A 49 12.47 -10.91 4.97
C TYR A 49 13.81 -10.21 4.95
N THR A 50 14.47 -10.19 6.10
CA THR A 50 15.84 -9.66 6.21
C THR A 50 16.82 -10.67 5.61
N ASP A 51 17.63 -10.18 4.66
CA ASP A 51 18.76 -10.90 4.09
C ASP A 51 20.05 -10.20 4.57
N GLY A 52 20.78 -10.85 5.44
CA GLY A 52 21.92 -10.25 6.13
C GLY A 52 21.48 -9.13 7.10
N LYS A 53 21.69 -7.87 6.72
CA LYS A 53 21.38 -6.69 7.57
C LYS A 53 20.23 -5.82 7.03
N LYS A 54 19.66 -6.18 5.87
CA LYS A 54 18.68 -5.35 5.18
C LYS A 54 17.43 -6.18 4.81
N PRO A 55 16.24 -5.58 4.77
CA PRO A 55 15.01 -6.24 4.34
C PRO A 55 14.97 -6.34 2.80
N THR A 56 15.87 -7.14 2.21
CA THR A 56 16.01 -7.31 0.76
C THR A 56 15.68 -8.72 0.26
N GLY A 57 15.28 -9.61 1.16
CA GLY A 57 14.84 -10.97 0.82
C GLY A 57 13.46 -11.01 0.15
N ASP A 58 12.87 -12.19 0.11
CA ASP A 58 11.55 -12.40 -0.47
C ASP A 58 10.45 -11.60 0.24
N LEU A 59 9.38 -11.30 -0.49
CA LEU A 59 8.20 -10.66 0.08
C LEU A 59 7.52 -11.56 1.12
N ILE A 60 7.06 -10.98 2.22
CA ILE A 60 6.35 -11.70 3.28
C ILE A 60 4.90 -11.89 2.85
N PRO A 61 4.41 -13.12 2.66
CA PRO A 61 3.04 -13.39 2.29
C PRO A 61 2.12 -13.24 3.51
N VAL A 62 1.56 -12.06 3.72
CA VAL A 62 0.57 -11.83 4.79
C VAL A 62 -0.80 -12.34 4.34
N ASP A 63 -1.47 -13.10 5.20
CA ASP A 63 -2.84 -13.57 5.00
C ASP A 63 -3.80 -12.71 5.84
N TYR A 64 -4.28 -11.63 5.24
CA TYR A 64 -5.19 -10.72 5.92
C TYR A 64 -6.57 -11.32 6.13
N ALA A 65 -6.98 -12.27 5.29
CA ALA A 65 -8.22 -12.99 5.45
C ALA A 65 -8.22 -13.77 6.77
N LYS A 66 -7.15 -14.50 7.09
CA LYS A 66 -7.02 -15.20 8.38
C LYS A 66 -6.99 -14.24 9.58
N ILE A 67 -6.40 -13.07 9.43
CA ILE A 67 -6.45 -12.07 10.51
C ILE A 67 -7.90 -11.63 10.74
N GLY A 68 -8.65 -11.37 9.69
CA GLY A 68 -10.07 -11.04 9.77
C GLY A 68 -10.92 -12.15 10.36
N GLU A 69 -10.67 -13.41 9.99
CA GLU A 69 -11.32 -14.59 10.56
C GLU A 69 -11.09 -14.69 12.08
N GLY A 70 -9.87 -14.39 12.53
CA GLY A 70 -9.54 -14.36 13.96
C GLY A 70 -10.37 -13.36 14.76
N TYR A 71 -10.83 -12.28 14.14
CA TYR A 71 -11.78 -11.33 14.70
C TYR A 71 -13.26 -11.73 14.52
N GLY A 72 -13.56 -12.80 13.77
CA GLY A 72 -14.91 -13.26 13.49
C GLY A 72 -15.58 -12.61 12.27
N LEU A 73 -14.84 -11.91 11.43
CA LEU A 73 -15.35 -11.36 10.17
C LEU A 73 -15.68 -12.48 9.18
N LYS A 74 -16.52 -12.20 8.21
CA LYS A 74 -16.59 -12.96 6.95
C LYS A 74 -15.46 -12.48 6.04
N THR A 75 -14.65 -13.40 5.55
CA THR A 75 -13.44 -13.02 4.79
C THR A 75 -13.43 -13.62 3.40
N TYR A 76 -12.73 -12.94 2.50
CA TYR A 76 -12.53 -13.35 1.11
C TYR A 76 -11.10 -13.02 0.71
N THR A 77 -10.44 -13.95 0.02
CA THR A 77 -9.15 -13.71 -0.66
C THR A 77 -9.42 -13.66 -2.16
N CYS A 78 -9.03 -12.58 -2.83
CA CYS A 78 -9.31 -12.36 -4.24
C CYS A 78 -8.01 -12.09 -5.00
N HIS A 79 -7.78 -12.87 -6.06
CA HIS A 79 -6.67 -12.72 -7.00
C HIS A 79 -7.11 -12.17 -8.35
N THR A 80 -8.41 -12.20 -8.63
CA THR A 80 -9.01 -11.74 -9.89
C THR A 80 -10.19 -10.82 -9.65
N ILE A 81 -10.55 -10.05 -10.68
CA ILE A 81 -11.74 -9.19 -10.64
C ILE A 81 -13.02 -10.03 -10.52
N GLU A 82 -13.07 -11.19 -11.16
CA GLU A 82 -14.23 -12.08 -11.08
C GLU A 82 -14.44 -12.59 -9.64
N GLU A 83 -13.37 -13.01 -8.97
CA GLU A 83 -13.43 -13.42 -7.55
C GLU A 83 -13.91 -12.27 -6.66
N LEU A 84 -13.43 -11.05 -6.91
CA LEU A 84 -13.88 -9.87 -6.17
C LEU A 84 -15.37 -9.58 -6.39
N VAL A 85 -15.86 -9.65 -7.64
CA VAL A 85 -17.28 -9.44 -7.93
C VAL A 85 -18.13 -10.46 -7.20
N ASN A 86 -17.76 -11.74 -7.28
CA ASN A 86 -18.48 -12.83 -6.58
C ASN A 86 -18.47 -12.63 -5.05
N ALA A 87 -17.33 -12.25 -4.50
CA ALA A 87 -17.18 -11.96 -3.08
C ALA A 87 -18.06 -10.77 -2.63
N LEU A 88 -18.13 -9.70 -3.43
CA LEU A 88 -18.99 -8.55 -3.15
C LEU A 88 -20.48 -8.91 -3.21
N GLU A 89 -20.90 -9.76 -4.16
CA GLU A 89 -22.29 -10.24 -4.25
C GLU A 89 -22.65 -11.13 -3.04
N ASP A 90 -21.71 -11.95 -2.55
CA ASP A 90 -21.94 -12.71 -1.33
C ASP A 90 -21.96 -11.81 -0.08
N ALA A 91 -21.06 -10.83 -0.01
CA ALA A 91 -21.02 -9.88 1.09
C ALA A 91 -22.30 -9.06 1.28
N LYS A 92 -23.05 -8.78 0.19
CA LYS A 92 -24.36 -8.14 0.27
C LYS A 92 -25.37 -8.93 1.10
N LYS A 93 -25.23 -10.25 1.14
CA LYS A 93 -26.12 -11.17 1.85
C LYS A 93 -25.73 -11.39 3.29
N GLN A 94 -24.52 -10.95 3.68
CA GLN A 94 -24.03 -11.11 5.04
C GLN A 94 -24.64 -10.04 5.96
N ASP A 95 -24.85 -10.39 7.21
CA ASP A 95 -25.33 -9.48 8.26
C ASP A 95 -24.21 -8.92 9.13
N LYS A 96 -22.98 -9.39 8.94
CA LYS A 96 -21.77 -9.00 9.67
C LYS A 96 -20.74 -8.32 8.79
N ALA A 97 -19.74 -7.73 9.42
CA ALA A 97 -18.63 -7.10 8.71
C ALA A 97 -17.85 -8.12 7.88
N CYS A 98 -17.38 -7.67 6.72
CA CYS A 98 -16.63 -8.47 5.75
C CYS A 98 -15.24 -7.87 5.51
N LEU A 99 -14.24 -8.72 5.31
CA LEU A 99 -12.90 -8.32 4.91
C LEU A 99 -12.52 -8.99 3.60
N PHE A 100 -12.00 -8.20 2.68
CA PHE A 100 -11.52 -8.62 1.37
C PHE A 100 -10.02 -8.42 1.30
N ASP A 101 -9.27 -9.51 1.22
CA ASP A 101 -7.83 -9.52 0.98
C ASP A 101 -7.58 -9.58 -0.53
N LEU A 102 -7.38 -8.41 -1.14
CA LEU A 102 -7.20 -8.26 -2.58
C LEU A 102 -5.71 -8.34 -2.91
N LYS A 103 -5.29 -9.44 -3.49
CA LYS A 103 -3.89 -9.65 -3.91
C LYS A 103 -3.62 -8.87 -5.19
N VAL A 104 -2.95 -7.73 -5.05
CA VAL A 104 -2.58 -6.86 -6.17
C VAL A 104 -1.07 -6.95 -6.42
N LEU A 105 -0.65 -6.53 -7.62
CA LEU A 105 0.77 -6.54 -7.98
C LEU A 105 1.56 -5.57 -7.08
N PRO A 106 2.64 -6.03 -6.43
CA PRO A 106 3.53 -5.14 -5.71
C PRO A 106 4.26 -4.21 -6.68
N LYS A 107 4.66 -3.03 -6.20
CA LYS A 107 5.41 -2.01 -6.97
C LYS A 107 4.75 -1.52 -8.25
N THR A 108 3.44 -1.65 -8.38
CA THR A 108 2.74 -0.97 -9.47
C THR A 108 2.67 0.51 -9.16
N MET A 109 3.29 1.32 -10.03
CA MET A 109 3.34 2.77 -9.90
C MET A 109 2.65 3.40 -11.11
N THR A 110 2.01 4.54 -10.92
CA THR A 110 1.78 5.47 -12.02
C THR A 110 3.13 6.05 -12.44
N ASP A 111 3.30 6.34 -13.72
CA ASP A 111 4.48 7.05 -14.21
C ASP A 111 4.66 8.33 -13.42
N GLY A 112 5.86 8.57 -12.96
CA GLY A 112 6.38 9.64 -12.13
C GLY A 112 5.41 10.68 -11.57
N TYR A 113 5.74 11.21 -10.43
CA TYR A 113 4.96 12.34 -9.89
C TYR A 113 5.33 13.66 -10.55
N GLU A 114 6.45 13.67 -11.26
CA GLU A 114 7.02 14.89 -11.86
C GLU A 114 6.98 16.07 -10.87
N SER A 115 6.33 17.16 -11.22
CA SER A 115 6.17 18.33 -10.33
C SER A 115 4.72 18.65 -9.97
N TRP A 116 3.76 17.83 -10.38
CA TRP A 116 2.37 18.09 -10.08
C TRP A 116 2.05 18.01 -8.58
N TRP A 117 2.85 17.27 -7.84
CA TRP A 117 2.78 17.18 -6.40
C TRP A 117 4.09 17.68 -5.80
N ASP A 118 4.08 18.85 -5.20
CA ASP A 118 5.26 19.48 -4.63
C ASP A 118 5.68 18.78 -3.32
N VAL A 119 6.29 17.62 -3.46
CA VAL A 119 6.86 16.88 -2.36
C VAL A 119 8.30 17.35 -2.15
N GLY A 120 8.65 17.63 -0.89
CA GLY A 120 10.01 18.00 -0.54
C GLY A 120 11.03 16.94 -0.89
N ILE A 121 12.10 17.34 -1.55
CA ILE A 121 13.22 16.46 -1.91
C ILE A 121 14.52 16.94 -1.28
N ALA A 122 15.41 16.00 -0.93
CA ALA A 122 16.71 16.34 -0.36
C ALA A 122 17.60 17.06 -1.39
N THR A 123 18.00 18.30 -1.08
CA THR A 123 18.90 19.12 -1.91
C THR A 123 20.36 18.82 -1.68
N THR A 124 20.68 18.18 -0.53
CA THR A 124 22.03 17.82 -0.11
C THR A 124 22.09 16.34 0.21
N SER A 125 22.46 15.52 -0.74
CA SER A 125 22.61 14.08 -0.55
C SER A 125 23.90 13.60 -1.18
N GLU A 126 24.60 12.69 -0.52
CA GLU A 126 25.77 12.00 -1.07
C GLU A 126 25.36 10.98 -2.16
N LYS A 127 24.11 10.53 -2.14
CA LYS A 127 23.59 9.55 -3.08
C LYS A 127 23.25 10.20 -4.44
N GLU A 128 23.92 9.75 -5.51
CA GLU A 128 23.78 10.31 -6.85
C GLU A 128 22.34 10.23 -7.38
N SER A 129 21.63 9.13 -7.12
CA SER A 129 20.23 8.96 -7.56
C SER A 129 19.29 10.00 -6.93
N VAL A 130 19.55 10.42 -5.69
CA VAL A 130 18.77 11.45 -5.00
C VAL A 130 19.09 12.84 -5.59
N ARG A 131 20.36 13.12 -5.91
CA ARG A 131 20.72 14.39 -6.59
C ARG A 131 20.07 14.51 -7.95
N LYS A 132 20.11 13.46 -8.77
CA LYS A 132 19.43 13.43 -10.08
C LYS A 132 17.92 13.62 -9.96
N ALA A 133 17.28 12.98 -8.98
CA ALA A 133 15.86 13.19 -8.73
C ALA A 133 15.56 14.64 -8.30
N CYS A 134 16.43 15.26 -7.49
CA CYS A 134 16.30 16.67 -7.12
C CYS A 134 16.38 17.59 -8.33
N GLU A 135 17.35 17.39 -9.22
CA GLU A 135 17.48 18.15 -10.46
C GLU A 135 16.22 18.04 -11.33
N GLY A 136 15.66 16.83 -11.45
CA GLY A 136 14.42 16.59 -12.18
C GLY A 136 13.22 17.34 -11.58
N VAL A 137 13.07 17.34 -10.25
CA VAL A 137 12.00 18.08 -9.56
C VAL A 137 12.16 19.59 -9.75
N LEU A 138 13.38 20.13 -9.61
CA LEU A 138 13.63 21.57 -9.79
C LEU A 138 13.31 22.01 -11.21
N LYS A 139 13.73 21.24 -12.21
CA LYS A 139 13.38 21.48 -13.62
C LYS A 139 11.86 21.44 -13.84
N GLY A 140 11.18 20.43 -13.31
CA GLY A 140 9.73 20.31 -13.42
C GLY A 140 8.98 21.49 -12.77
N ARG A 141 9.50 22.05 -11.67
CA ARG A 141 8.94 23.27 -11.04
C ARG A 141 9.08 24.51 -11.94
N GLU A 142 10.20 24.65 -12.66
CA GLU A 142 10.40 25.74 -13.62
C GLU A 142 9.41 25.64 -14.80
N GLU A 143 9.07 24.43 -15.21
CA GLU A 143 8.13 24.15 -16.30
C GLU A 143 6.66 24.14 -15.84
N ALA A 144 6.40 24.14 -14.54
CA ALA A 144 5.06 24.10 -13.97
C ALA A 144 4.28 25.38 -14.26
N ARG A 145 2.98 25.25 -14.57
CA ARG A 145 2.10 26.40 -14.75
C ARG A 145 1.93 27.15 -13.43
N VAL A 146 2.15 28.45 -13.46
CA VAL A 146 1.75 29.35 -12.37
C VAL A 146 0.25 29.62 -12.53
N TYR A 147 -0.55 29.25 -11.54
CA TYR A 147 -1.98 29.52 -11.49
C TYR A 147 -2.22 30.79 -10.67
#